data_1ccc55c71f8886444b818a98922b54b7
#
_entry.id   1ccc55c71f8886444b818a98922b54b7
#
_cell.length_a   1.000
_cell.length_b   1.000
_cell.length_c   1.000
_cell.angle_alpha   90.00
_cell.angle_beta   90.00
_cell.angle_gamma   90.00
#
_symmetry.space_group_name_H-M   'P 1'
#
loop_
_entity.id
_entity.type
_entity.pdbx_description
1 polymer ?
#
loop_
_entity_poly.entity_id
_entity_poly.type
_entity_poly.pdbx_seq_one_letter_code
_entity_poly.pdbx_strand_id
1 'polypeptide(L)'
;MVQGGTFYNEAVLRAFEKEMGVNVIRPDIAGLMGAYGAALYGKAKAGAHARSTVLTQLELEHFSQKVNTVQCQGCGNHCQLTVNVFADGKRFISGNRCDKPVTGKANNEDLDLYAYKLKLLDGYRKAAAPANSRGKIGIPLCLNMYELLPFWHTLFSRLGFEVVVSPFSNRKLYQSGQATIPSDTACFPAKLSHGHIHWLCEQGVDAIFYPCMSYNLDEHLGDNHYNCPVVAYYPEVLAGNCPELEGQKFIYDYVGIHRPKDFVHKMAKDVLPKYFGGISEKEVQEAANAAYAEYEAHM
;
A
#
# COMPACT_ATOMS: atom_id res chain seq x y z
N MET A 1 5.55 36.35 18.67
CA MET A 1 6.84 35.62 18.57
C MET A 1 6.58 34.36 17.75
N VAL A 2 7.48 34.04 16.83
CA VAL A 2 7.42 32.83 16.00
C VAL A 2 8.63 31.95 16.24
N GLN A 3 8.47 30.64 16.01
CA GLN A 3 9.54 29.65 16.18
C GLN A 3 9.45 28.56 15.09
N GLY A 4 10.51 27.79 14.97
CA GLY A 4 10.65 26.73 13.98
C GLY A 4 11.45 27.15 12.75
N GLY A 5 12.01 26.17 12.06
CA GLY A 5 12.89 26.37 10.91
C GLY A 5 12.24 27.10 9.74
N THR A 6 10.93 26.95 9.55
CA THR A 6 10.17 27.62 8.49
C THR A 6 10.30 29.15 8.52
N PHE A 7 10.38 29.74 9.70
CA PHE A 7 10.50 31.19 9.86
C PHE A 7 11.91 31.74 9.62
N TYR A 8 12.89 30.91 9.33
CA TYR A 8 14.18 31.39 8.77
C TYR A 8 14.07 31.85 7.33
N ASN A 9 12.99 31.46 6.65
CA ASN A 9 12.69 32.01 5.33
C ASN A 9 12.08 33.42 5.49
N GLU A 10 12.81 34.45 5.03
CA GLU A 10 12.37 35.84 5.14
C GLU A 10 11.06 36.11 4.41
N ALA A 11 10.80 35.47 3.26
CA ALA A 11 9.56 35.65 2.52
C ALA A 11 8.36 35.13 3.33
N VAL A 12 8.51 34.00 4.04
CA VAL A 12 7.47 33.47 4.92
C VAL A 12 7.24 34.41 6.11
N LEU A 13 8.30 34.91 6.72
CA LEU A 13 8.20 35.84 7.83
C LEU A 13 7.45 37.11 7.43
N ARG A 14 7.80 37.71 6.29
CA ARG A 14 7.16 38.94 5.76
C ARG A 14 5.71 38.71 5.34
N ALA A 15 5.41 37.57 4.72
CA ALA A 15 4.04 37.20 4.37
C ALA A 15 3.17 37.08 5.62
N PHE A 16 3.72 36.45 6.68
CA PHE A 16 3.03 36.29 7.95
C PHE A 16 2.77 37.63 8.65
N GLU A 17 3.78 38.53 8.69
CA GLU A 17 3.64 39.88 9.23
C GLU A 17 2.56 40.68 8.50
N LYS A 18 2.53 40.59 7.18
CA LYS A 18 1.55 41.27 6.34
C LYS A 18 0.13 40.75 6.58
N GLU A 19 -0.03 39.45 6.70
CA GLU A 19 -1.34 38.83 6.95
C GLU A 19 -1.85 39.18 8.35
N MET A 20 -0.98 39.14 9.35
CA MET A 20 -1.33 39.43 10.74
C MET A 20 -1.41 40.93 11.06
N GLY A 21 -0.86 41.78 10.22
CA GLY A 21 -0.83 43.24 10.42
C GLY A 21 0.04 43.70 11.60
N VAL A 22 0.99 42.86 12.05
CA VAL A 22 1.87 43.13 13.21
C VAL A 22 3.32 42.72 12.91
N ASN A 23 4.28 43.40 13.53
CA ASN A 23 5.67 42.96 13.50
C ASN A 23 5.85 41.67 14.30
N VAL A 24 6.57 40.74 13.73
CA VAL A 24 6.79 39.41 14.31
C VAL A 24 8.21 39.30 14.83
N ILE A 25 8.35 38.88 16.08
CA ILE A 25 9.64 38.63 16.69
C ILE A 25 10.05 37.18 16.40
N ARG A 26 11.15 37.03 15.66
CA ARG A 26 11.82 35.75 15.43
C ARG A 26 13.12 35.72 16.22
N PRO A 27 13.26 34.91 17.29
CA PRO A 27 14.53 34.74 18.02
C PRO A 27 15.62 34.15 17.12
N ASP A 28 16.87 34.48 17.37
CA ASP A 28 18.02 33.91 16.64
C ASP A 28 18.04 32.36 16.70
N ILE A 29 17.57 31.82 17.83
CA ILE A 29 17.46 30.36 18.06
C ILE A 29 16.08 29.80 17.68
N ALA A 30 15.33 30.45 16.79
CA ALA A 30 13.95 30.05 16.45
C ALA A 30 13.83 28.55 16.11
N GLY A 31 14.80 27.97 15.39
CA GLY A 31 14.84 26.55 15.06
C GLY A 31 15.10 25.61 16.24
N LEU A 32 15.66 26.12 17.32
CA LEU A 32 16.00 25.35 18.53
C LEU A 32 15.01 25.57 19.68
N MET A 33 14.05 26.48 19.52
CA MET A 33 13.10 26.82 20.60
C MET A 33 12.31 25.62 21.13
N GLY A 34 11.96 24.67 20.24
CA GLY A 34 11.29 23.43 20.62
C GLY A 34 12.18 22.55 21.53
N ALA A 35 13.44 22.38 21.15
CA ALA A 35 14.41 21.64 21.95
C ALA A 35 14.67 22.33 23.32
N TYR A 36 14.80 23.65 23.32
CA TYR A 36 14.94 24.42 24.53
C TYR A 36 13.73 24.29 25.49
N GLY A 37 12.52 24.39 24.93
CA GLY A 37 11.27 24.17 25.67
C GLY A 37 11.16 22.75 26.22
N ALA A 38 11.55 21.74 25.47
CA ALA A 38 11.59 20.36 25.93
C ALA A 38 12.58 20.16 27.08
N ALA A 39 13.76 20.80 27.01
CA ALA A 39 14.75 20.76 28.08
C ALA A 39 14.23 21.42 29.37
N LEU A 40 13.58 22.57 29.26
CA LEU A 40 12.95 23.24 30.42
C LEU A 40 11.83 22.40 31.03
N TYR A 41 10.99 21.82 30.20
CA TYR A 41 9.91 20.93 30.64
C TYR A 41 10.48 19.68 31.33
N GLY A 42 11.49 19.04 30.73
CA GLY A 42 12.20 17.90 31.31
C GLY A 42 12.81 18.24 32.68
N LYS A 43 13.48 19.40 32.80
CA LYS A 43 14.03 19.89 34.06
C LYS A 43 12.94 20.06 35.12
N ALA A 44 11.82 20.68 34.76
CA ALA A 44 10.70 20.88 35.69
C ALA A 44 10.06 19.54 36.15
N LYS A 45 9.94 18.58 35.26
CA LYS A 45 9.37 17.24 35.56
C LYS A 45 10.34 16.36 36.38
N ALA A 46 11.62 16.42 36.09
CA ALA A 46 12.62 15.61 36.77
C ALA A 46 12.81 16.00 38.26
N GLY A 47 12.54 17.24 38.59
CA GLY A 47 12.69 17.75 39.97
C GLY A 47 14.14 18.06 40.37
N ALA A 48 14.30 18.69 41.57
CA ALA A 48 15.59 19.21 42.02
C ALA A 48 16.67 18.15 42.33
N HIS A 49 16.27 16.89 42.51
CA HIS A 49 17.18 15.80 42.88
C HIS A 49 17.47 14.81 41.73
N ALA A 50 16.98 15.09 40.51
CA ALA A 50 17.27 14.24 39.38
C ALA A 50 18.75 14.26 39.01
N ARG A 51 19.33 13.07 38.87
CA ARG A 51 20.69 12.93 38.36
C ARG A 51 20.65 12.69 36.86
N SER A 52 21.51 13.35 36.11
CA SER A 52 21.70 13.11 34.70
C SER A 52 22.28 11.70 34.45
N THR A 53 21.82 11.03 33.43
CA THR A 53 22.43 9.79 32.90
C THR A 53 23.42 10.07 31.78
N VAL A 54 23.71 11.34 31.48
CA VAL A 54 24.75 11.73 30.51
C VAL A 54 26.11 11.32 31.06
N LEU A 55 26.92 10.72 30.19
CA LEU A 55 28.27 10.31 30.53
C LEU A 55 29.10 11.49 30.99
N THR A 56 29.91 11.27 32.02
CA THR A 56 30.93 12.23 32.47
C THR A 56 32.05 12.33 31.43
N GLN A 57 32.87 13.36 31.52
CA GLN A 57 34.00 13.51 30.60
C GLN A 57 34.96 12.32 30.66
N LEU A 58 35.22 11.77 31.84
CA LEU A 58 36.07 10.59 32.05
C LEU A 58 35.46 9.34 31.36
N GLU A 59 34.15 9.17 31.48
CA GLU A 59 33.43 8.06 30.78
C GLU A 59 33.44 8.26 29.29
N LEU A 60 33.35 9.50 28.77
CA LEU A 60 33.45 9.78 27.33
C LEU A 60 34.86 9.50 26.78
N GLU A 61 35.91 9.80 27.52
CA GLU A 61 37.30 9.52 27.14
C GLU A 61 37.54 7.99 26.97
N HIS A 62 36.83 7.17 27.74
CA HIS A 62 36.91 5.70 27.68
C HIS A 62 35.78 5.08 26.87
N PHE A 63 34.92 5.89 26.25
CA PHE A 63 33.81 5.41 25.48
C PHE A 63 34.30 4.71 24.23
N SER A 64 33.85 3.48 24.02
CA SER A 64 34.10 2.75 22.79
C SER A 64 32.84 2.02 22.35
N GLN A 65 32.68 1.92 21.04
CA GLN A 65 31.61 1.16 20.42
C GLN A 65 32.11 0.43 19.18
N LYS A 66 31.52 -0.73 18.94
CA LYS A 66 31.68 -1.45 17.66
C LYS A 66 30.36 -1.35 16.90
N VAL A 67 30.44 -0.95 15.64
CA VAL A 67 29.28 -0.81 14.77
C VAL A 67 29.30 -1.93 13.75
N ASN A 68 28.24 -2.73 13.71
CA ASN A 68 28.06 -3.80 12.72
C ASN A 68 26.78 -3.53 11.93
N THR A 69 26.83 -3.72 10.64
CA THR A 69 25.65 -3.67 9.79
C THR A 69 25.26 -5.08 9.39
N VAL A 70 24.01 -5.47 9.65
CA VAL A 70 23.49 -6.81 9.34
C VAL A 70 22.12 -6.69 8.68
N GLN A 71 21.79 -7.63 7.83
CA GLN A 71 20.46 -7.73 7.25
C GLN A 71 19.56 -8.60 8.13
N CYS A 72 18.41 -8.07 8.54
CA CYS A 72 17.42 -8.82 9.32
C CYS A 72 16.79 -9.92 8.46
N GLN A 73 16.76 -11.14 8.99
CA GLN A 73 16.13 -12.28 8.34
C GLN A 73 14.75 -12.62 8.93
N GLY A 74 14.19 -11.73 9.76
CA GLY A 74 12.96 -11.98 10.50
C GLY A 74 11.67 -11.96 9.69
N CYS A 75 11.66 -11.30 8.52
CA CYS A 75 10.50 -11.20 7.62
C CYS A 75 10.95 -10.72 6.22
N GLY A 76 10.02 -10.65 5.27
CA GLY A 76 10.28 -10.21 3.89
C GLY A 76 10.78 -8.77 3.71
N ASN A 77 10.74 -7.93 4.75
CA ASN A 77 11.28 -6.56 4.68
C ASN A 77 12.81 -6.52 4.64
N HIS A 78 13.50 -7.54 5.15
CA HIS A 78 14.96 -7.64 5.16
C HIS A 78 15.66 -6.32 5.57
N CYS A 79 15.18 -5.69 6.66
CA CYS A 79 15.71 -4.42 7.14
C CYS A 79 17.22 -4.48 7.31
N GLN A 80 17.92 -3.43 6.86
CA GLN A 80 19.33 -3.24 7.16
C GLN A 80 19.46 -2.66 8.57
N LEU A 81 20.02 -3.45 9.48
CA LEU A 81 20.18 -3.09 10.89
C LEU A 81 21.57 -2.58 11.15
N THR A 82 21.67 -1.52 11.92
CA THR A 82 22.92 -1.06 12.53
C THR A 82 22.94 -1.49 13.99
N VAL A 83 23.85 -2.39 14.33
CA VAL A 83 24.01 -2.92 15.69
C VAL A 83 25.23 -2.24 16.33
N ASN A 84 24.98 -1.38 17.30
CA ASN A 84 26.03 -0.78 18.12
C ASN A 84 26.24 -1.66 19.37
N VAL A 85 27.47 -2.07 19.61
CA VAL A 85 27.86 -2.81 20.80
C VAL A 85 28.82 -1.93 21.61
N PHE A 86 28.39 -1.56 22.80
CA PHE A 86 29.16 -0.71 23.69
C PHE A 86 30.14 -1.50 24.55
N ALA A 87 31.12 -0.83 25.16
CA ALA A 87 32.16 -1.44 25.99
C ALA A 87 31.59 -2.26 27.16
N ASP A 88 30.43 -1.86 27.71
CA ASP A 88 29.70 -2.59 28.75
C ASP A 88 28.90 -3.80 28.27
N GLY A 89 29.01 -4.14 26.99
CA GLY A 89 28.29 -5.25 26.36
C GLY A 89 26.83 -4.93 25.96
N LYS A 90 26.31 -3.75 26.30
CA LYS A 90 24.97 -3.33 25.86
C LYS A 90 24.93 -3.18 24.35
N ARG A 91 23.77 -3.44 23.79
CA ARG A 91 23.51 -3.32 22.36
C ARG A 91 22.44 -2.30 22.10
N PHE A 92 22.64 -1.49 21.08
CA PHE A 92 21.62 -0.63 20.53
C PHE A 92 21.43 -0.97 19.04
N ILE A 93 20.20 -1.30 18.67
CA ILE A 93 19.85 -1.68 17.29
C ILE A 93 18.99 -0.57 16.69
N SER A 94 19.36 -0.12 15.50
CA SER A 94 18.61 0.86 14.71
C SER A 94 18.43 0.39 13.27
N GLY A 95 17.56 1.06 12.52
CA GLY A 95 17.19 0.65 11.15
C GLY A 95 16.11 -0.42 11.10
N ASN A 96 15.66 -0.93 12.25
CA ASN A 96 14.52 -1.83 12.37
C ASN A 96 13.20 -1.10 12.13
N ARG A 97 12.27 -1.79 11.47
CA ARG A 97 10.88 -1.32 11.26
C ARG A 97 9.88 -1.99 12.21
N CYS A 98 10.35 -2.87 13.07
CA CYS A 98 9.57 -3.54 14.13
C CYS A 98 10.50 -3.89 15.28
N ASP A 99 9.94 -4.29 16.43
CA ASP A 99 10.70 -4.57 17.65
C ASP A 99 11.35 -5.96 17.68
N LYS A 100 11.03 -6.83 16.74
CA LYS A 100 11.56 -8.20 16.68
C LYS A 100 13.08 -8.30 16.79
N PRO A 101 13.89 -7.48 16.09
CA PRO A 101 15.34 -7.54 16.22
C PRO A 101 15.87 -7.14 17.59
N VAL A 102 15.10 -6.33 18.35
CA VAL A 102 15.45 -5.82 19.67
C VAL A 102 15.00 -6.74 20.78
N THR A 103 13.75 -7.21 20.70
CA THR A 103 13.10 -7.99 21.75
C THR A 103 13.24 -9.50 21.59
N GLY A 104 13.62 -9.97 20.40
CA GLY A 104 13.60 -11.39 20.05
C GLY A 104 12.22 -12.02 19.95
N LYS A 105 11.16 -11.25 20.27
CA LYS A 105 9.77 -11.70 20.21
C LYS A 105 9.18 -11.27 18.88
N ALA A 106 8.41 -12.13 18.24
CA ALA A 106 7.48 -11.70 17.21
C ALA A 106 6.49 -10.70 17.83
N ASN A 107 6.11 -9.67 17.06
CA ASN A 107 4.92 -8.90 17.43
C ASN A 107 3.79 -9.89 17.71
N ASN A 108 2.89 -9.48 18.58
CA ASN A 108 1.75 -10.30 18.98
C ASN A 108 1.01 -10.76 17.70
N GLU A 109 1.24 -12.01 17.28
CA GLU A 109 0.72 -12.56 16.01
C GLU A 109 -0.80 -12.49 15.98
N ASP A 110 -1.43 -12.55 17.18
CA ASP A 110 -2.88 -12.44 17.34
C ASP A 110 -3.43 -11.03 16.99
N LEU A 111 -2.57 -10.01 16.94
CA LEU A 111 -2.94 -8.64 16.58
C LEU A 111 -2.48 -8.23 15.17
N ASP A 112 -1.84 -9.13 14.43
CA ASP A 112 -1.44 -8.88 13.05
C ASP A 112 -2.61 -9.11 12.09
N LEU A 113 -3.55 -8.16 12.08
CA LEU A 113 -4.70 -8.19 11.17
C LEU A 113 -4.29 -8.13 9.70
N TYR A 114 -3.11 -7.58 9.40
CA TYR A 114 -2.60 -7.58 8.03
C TYR A 114 -2.21 -8.99 7.56
N ALA A 115 -1.52 -9.75 8.39
CA ALA A 115 -1.23 -11.16 8.11
C ALA A 115 -2.51 -11.99 7.97
N TYR A 116 -3.52 -11.71 8.80
CA TYR A 116 -4.83 -12.33 8.70
C TYR A 116 -5.51 -12.01 7.35
N LYS A 117 -5.53 -10.75 6.94
CA LYS A 117 -6.05 -10.31 5.63
C LYS A 117 -5.35 -11.03 4.48
N LEU A 118 -4.01 -11.10 4.50
CA LEU A 118 -3.25 -11.83 3.48
C LEU A 118 -3.64 -13.30 3.40
N LYS A 119 -3.89 -13.95 4.54
CA LYS A 119 -4.35 -15.35 4.59
C LYS A 119 -5.72 -15.51 3.93
N LEU A 120 -6.66 -14.58 4.17
CA LEU A 120 -7.97 -14.60 3.52
C LEU A 120 -7.83 -14.43 2.00
N LEU A 121 -7.05 -13.46 1.53
CA LEU A 121 -6.81 -13.25 0.10
C LEU A 121 -6.11 -14.43 -0.57
N ASP A 122 -5.20 -15.11 0.13
CA ASP A 122 -4.54 -16.31 -0.37
C ASP A 122 -5.53 -17.49 -0.55
N GLY A 123 -6.61 -17.49 0.22
CA GLY A 123 -7.72 -18.44 0.05
C GLY A 123 -8.37 -18.30 -1.34
N TYR A 124 -8.65 -17.09 -1.80
CA TYR A 124 -9.17 -16.84 -3.16
C TYR A 124 -8.15 -17.24 -4.23
N ARG A 125 -6.89 -16.93 -4.04
CA ARG A 125 -5.80 -17.29 -4.97
C ARG A 125 -5.66 -18.80 -5.18
N LYS A 126 -5.96 -19.60 -4.16
CA LYS A 126 -5.84 -21.05 -4.16
C LYS A 126 -7.17 -21.77 -4.39
N ALA A 127 -8.23 -21.03 -4.66
CA ALA A 127 -9.54 -21.63 -4.89
C ALA A 127 -9.51 -22.57 -6.09
N ALA A 128 -10.23 -23.68 -5.98
CA ALA A 128 -10.31 -24.67 -7.05
C ALA A 128 -11.04 -24.11 -8.27
N ALA A 129 -10.54 -24.43 -9.45
CA ALA A 129 -11.21 -24.11 -10.69
C ALA A 129 -12.57 -24.85 -10.80
N PRO A 130 -13.59 -24.25 -11.44
CA PRO A 130 -14.85 -24.93 -11.72
C PRO A 130 -14.63 -26.13 -12.67
N ALA A 131 -15.38 -27.21 -12.45
CA ALA A 131 -15.23 -28.46 -13.21
C ALA A 131 -15.39 -28.29 -14.74
N ASN A 132 -16.26 -27.34 -15.16
CA ASN A 132 -16.48 -26.99 -16.56
C ASN A 132 -16.24 -25.49 -16.73
N SER A 133 -14.96 -25.10 -16.84
CA SER A 133 -14.59 -23.69 -16.99
C SER A 133 -14.95 -23.17 -18.40
N ARG A 134 -15.49 -21.95 -18.47
CA ARG A 134 -15.70 -21.18 -19.71
C ARG A 134 -14.39 -20.58 -20.25
N GLY A 135 -13.31 -20.68 -19.52
CA GLY A 135 -11.99 -20.10 -19.81
C GLY A 135 -11.32 -19.57 -18.56
N LYS A 136 -10.13 -19.01 -18.73
CA LYS A 136 -9.30 -18.48 -17.64
C LYS A 136 -9.28 -16.97 -17.64
N ILE A 137 -9.64 -16.34 -16.52
CA ILE A 137 -9.55 -14.90 -16.34
C ILE A 137 -8.45 -14.58 -15.33
N GLY A 138 -7.46 -13.79 -15.76
CA GLY A 138 -6.40 -13.26 -14.91
C GLY A 138 -6.86 -12.01 -14.16
N ILE A 139 -6.60 -11.96 -12.85
CA ILE A 139 -6.83 -10.77 -12.00
C ILE A 139 -5.48 -10.34 -11.40
N PRO A 140 -4.99 -9.12 -11.70
CA PRO A 140 -3.78 -8.59 -11.08
C PRO A 140 -4.05 -8.19 -9.63
N LEU A 141 -3.30 -8.74 -8.68
CA LEU A 141 -3.45 -8.44 -7.25
C LEU A 141 -2.66 -7.15 -6.89
N CYS A 142 -3.14 -6.02 -7.38
CA CYS A 142 -2.51 -4.72 -7.21
C CYS A 142 -3.55 -3.60 -7.03
N LEU A 143 -3.15 -2.49 -6.43
CA LEU A 143 -3.99 -1.31 -6.19
C LEU A 143 -5.37 -1.71 -5.58
N ASN A 144 -6.48 -1.19 -6.13
CA ASN A 144 -7.83 -1.47 -5.65
C ASN A 144 -8.29 -2.93 -5.89
N MET A 145 -7.66 -3.65 -6.80
CA MET A 145 -7.96 -5.08 -7.00
C MET A 145 -7.59 -5.93 -5.78
N TYR A 146 -6.73 -5.41 -4.91
CA TYR A 146 -6.37 -6.04 -3.64
C TYR A 146 -7.57 -6.09 -2.68
N GLU A 147 -8.24 -4.95 -2.50
CA GLU A 147 -9.42 -4.84 -1.65
C GLU A 147 -10.64 -5.53 -2.27
N LEU A 148 -10.78 -5.46 -3.58
CA LEU A 148 -11.94 -5.94 -4.31
C LEU A 148 -11.79 -7.38 -4.82
N LEU A 149 -10.71 -8.08 -4.45
CA LEU A 149 -10.51 -9.47 -4.86
C LEU A 149 -11.69 -10.39 -4.48
N PRO A 150 -12.27 -10.33 -3.27
CA PRO A 150 -13.43 -11.15 -2.91
C PRO A 150 -14.60 -10.96 -3.88
N PHE A 151 -14.87 -9.72 -4.27
CA PHE A 151 -15.92 -9.37 -5.21
C PHE A 151 -15.65 -9.93 -6.62
N TRP A 152 -14.50 -9.59 -7.20
CA TRP A 152 -14.18 -9.97 -8.58
C TRP A 152 -13.95 -11.46 -8.74
N HIS A 153 -13.29 -12.10 -7.79
CA HIS A 153 -13.10 -13.54 -7.80
C HIS A 153 -14.44 -14.27 -7.78
N THR A 154 -15.35 -13.88 -6.88
CA THR A 154 -16.66 -14.50 -6.76
C THR A 154 -17.51 -14.27 -8.02
N LEU A 155 -17.50 -13.04 -8.56
CA LEU A 155 -18.21 -12.73 -9.80
C LEU A 155 -17.82 -13.69 -10.92
N PHE A 156 -16.54 -13.77 -11.24
CA PHE A 156 -16.08 -14.58 -12.38
C PHE A 156 -16.19 -16.07 -12.12
N SER A 157 -15.94 -16.52 -10.90
CA SER A 157 -16.15 -17.93 -10.53
C SER A 157 -17.62 -18.35 -10.67
N ARG A 158 -18.58 -17.49 -10.28
CA ARG A 158 -20.02 -17.73 -10.43
C ARG A 158 -20.46 -17.68 -11.90
N LEU A 159 -19.77 -16.91 -12.74
CA LEU A 159 -19.97 -16.92 -14.18
C LEU A 159 -19.34 -18.15 -14.87
N GLY A 160 -18.66 -19.02 -14.12
CA GLY A 160 -18.09 -20.27 -14.61
C GLY A 160 -16.67 -20.12 -15.16
N PHE A 161 -15.93 -19.08 -14.83
CA PHE A 161 -14.53 -18.93 -15.22
C PHE A 161 -13.57 -19.50 -14.17
N GLU A 162 -12.44 -20.02 -14.62
CA GLU A 162 -11.28 -20.23 -13.75
C GLU A 162 -10.61 -18.87 -13.51
N VAL A 163 -10.50 -18.47 -12.24
CA VAL A 163 -9.89 -17.19 -11.87
C VAL A 163 -8.43 -17.40 -11.48
N VAL A 164 -7.52 -16.82 -12.26
CA VAL A 164 -6.08 -16.86 -12.02
C VAL A 164 -5.65 -15.53 -11.39
N VAL A 165 -5.35 -15.54 -10.11
CA VAL A 165 -4.91 -14.33 -9.39
C VAL A 165 -3.40 -14.29 -9.32
N SER A 166 -2.80 -13.16 -9.69
CA SER A 166 -1.35 -12.99 -9.61
C SER A 166 -0.82 -13.11 -8.16
N PRO A 167 0.45 -13.46 -7.94
CA PRO A 167 1.01 -13.64 -6.61
C PRO A 167 1.06 -12.33 -5.82
N PHE A 168 1.26 -12.42 -4.51
CA PHE A 168 1.56 -11.23 -3.71
C PHE A 168 2.83 -10.53 -4.22
N SER A 169 2.79 -9.20 -4.22
CA SER A 169 3.89 -8.37 -4.68
C SER A 169 5.21 -8.69 -3.96
N ASN A 170 6.27 -8.83 -4.73
CA ASN A 170 7.62 -9.03 -4.23
C ASN A 170 8.64 -8.40 -5.19
N ARG A 171 9.90 -8.37 -4.78
CA ARG A 171 10.96 -7.74 -5.57
C ARG A 171 11.14 -8.37 -6.96
N LYS A 172 11.01 -9.68 -7.07
CA LYS A 172 11.15 -10.38 -8.37
C LYS A 172 10.03 -9.99 -9.32
N LEU A 173 8.79 -9.94 -8.82
CA LEU A 173 7.63 -9.51 -9.58
C LEU A 173 7.77 -8.04 -10.04
N TYR A 174 8.23 -7.14 -9.17
CA TYR A 174 8.51 -5.75 -9.55
C TYR A 174 9.55 -5.67 -10.67
N GLN A 175 10.64 -6.40 -10.54
CA GLN A 175 11.72 -6.38 -11.53
C GLN A 175 11.28 -6.92 -12.88
N SER A 176 10.38 -7.91 -12.95
CA SER A 176 9.92 -8.46 -14.23
C SER A 176 9.11 -7.45 -15.06
N GLY A 177 8.36 -6.55 -14.43
CA GLY A 177 7.59 -5.51 -15.12
C GLY A 177 8.29 -4.15 -15.21
N GLN A 178 9.51 -4.00 -14.67
CA GLN A 178 10.13 -2.69 -14.52
C GLN A 178 10.39 -1.97 -15.85
N ALA A 179 10.68 -2.70 -16.92
CA ALA A 179 11.00 -2.13 -18.23
C ALA A 179 9.82 -1.40 -18.90
N THR A 180 8.58 -1.71 -18.50
CA THR A 180 7.36 -1.12 -19.07
C THR A 180 6.83 0.07 -18.27
N ILE A 181 7.47 0.46 -17.16
CA ILE A 181 7.08 1.60 -16.32
C ILE A 181 7.39 2.91 -17.06
N PRO A 182 6.37 3.72 -17.42
CA PRO A 182 6.60 4.89 -18.28
C PRO A 182 7.20 6.09 -17.55
N SER A 183 7.13 6.15 -16.21
CA SER A 183 7.57 7.30 -15.43
C SER A 183 8.03 6.93 -14.03
N ASP A 184 9.13 7.53 -13.60
CA ASP A 184 9.62 7.41 -12.22
C ASP A 184 8.73 8.11 -11.21
N THR A 185 7.91 9.07 -11.65
CA THR A 185 6.98 9.81 -10.77
C THR A 185 5.73 9.03 -10.39
N ALA A 186 5.41 7.93 -11.08
CA ALA A 186 4.32 7.04 -10.67
C ALA A 186 4.57 6.49 -9.25
N CYS A 187 3.52 6.43 -8.44
CA CYS A 187 3.64 5.88 -7.09
C CYS A 187 4.07 4.40 -7.13
N PHE A 188 4.81 3.96 -6.11
CA PHE A 188 5.37 2.61 -6.11
C PHE A 188 4.32 1.49 -6.22
N PRO A 189 3.15 1.56 -5.55
CA PRO A 189 2.08 0.58 -5.75
C PRO A 189 1.61 0.45 -7.20
N ALA A 190 1.53 1.55 -7.94
CA ALA A 190 1.18 1.52 -9.35
C ALA A 190 2.27 0.85 -10.20
N LYS A 191 3.54 1.10 -9.91
CA LYS A 191 4.66 0.44 -10.59
C LYS A 191 4.64 -1.08 -10.44
N LEU A 192 4.16 -1.59 -9.30
CA LEU A 192 3.99 -3.03 -9.07
C LEU A 192 3.03 -3.66 -10.07
N SER A 193 2.00 -2.94 -10.54
CA SER A 193 1.00 -3.45 -11.47
C SER A 193 1.61 -4.01 -12.76
N HIS A 194 2.70 -3.41 -13.26
CA HIS A 194 3.41 -3.88 -14.44
C HIS A 194 3.92 -5.32 -14.28
N GLY A 195 4.51 -5.64 -13.12
CA GLY A 195 4.93 -7.01 -12.83
C GLY A 195 3.78 -8.00 -12.72
N HIS A 196 2.64 -7.56 -12.17
CA HIS A 196 1.44 -8.40 -12.11
C HIS A 196 0.87 -8.72 -13.51
N ILE A 197 0.85 -7.73 -14.40
CA ILE A 197 0.41 -7.92 -15.80
C ILE A 197 1.37 -8.85 -16.53
N HIS A 198 2.67 -8.60 -16.46
CA HIS A 198 3.69 -9.46 -17.06
C HIS A 198 3.51 -10.92 -16.62
N TRP A 199 3.39 -11.16 -15.31
CA TRP A 199 3.18 -12.50 -14.78
C TRP A 199 1.90 -13.15 -15.32
N LEU A 200 0.77 -12.41 -15.39
CA LEU A 200 -0.50 -12.96 -15.92
C LEU A 200 -0.41 -13.34 -17.39
N CYS A 201 0.29 -12.55 -18.20
CA CYS A 201 0.53 -12.88 -19.61
C CYS A 201 1.29 -14.21 -19.76
N GLU A 202 2.20 -14.54 -18.84
CA GLU A 202 2.93 -15.80 -18.83
C GLU A 202 2.07 -17.01 -18.39
N GLN A 203 0.92 -16.78 -17.74
CA GLN A 203 0.06 -17.88 -17.25
C GLN A 203 -0.87 -18.48 -18.33
N GLY A 204 -0.90 -17.94 -19.53
CA GLY A 204 -1.78 -18.42 -20.60
C GLY A 204 -3.26 -18.26 -20.27
N VAL A 205 -3.63 -17.12 -19.66
CA VAL A 205 -5.03 -16.76 -19.40
C VAL A 205 -5.73 -16.30 -20.69
N ASP A 206 -7.01 -16.59 -20.84
CA ASP A 206 -7.79 -16.19 -22.02
C ASP A 206 -8.08 -14.69 -22.05
N ALA A 207 -8.18 -14.07 -20.86
CA ALA A 207 -8.34 -12.62 -20.69
C ALA A 207 -7.75 -12.16 -19.37
N ILE A 208 -7.32 -10.91 -19.31
CA ILE A 208 -6.92 -10.23 -18.06
C ILE A 208 -7.97 -9.17 -17.76
N PHE A 209 -8.54 -9.22 -16.56
CA PHE A 209 -9.53 -8.25 -16.09
C PHE A 209 -8.92 -7.28 -15.10
N TYR A 210 -8.86 -6.01 -15.48
CA TYR A 210 -8.42 -4.92 -14.64
C TYR A 210 -9.18 -3.63 -15.02
N PRO A 211 -10.39 -3.41 -14.48
CA PRO A 211 -11.24 -2.31 -14.89
C PRO A 211 -10.75 -0.94 -14.41
N CYS A 212 -11.05 0.10 -15.17
CA CYS A 212 -10.94 1.48 -14.70
C CYS A 212 -12.10 1.78 -13.74
N MET A 213 -11.78 2.22 -12.53
CA MET A 213 -12.77 2.46 -11.48
C MET A 213 -12.53 3.82 -10.82
N SER A 214 -13.34 4.81 -11.18
CA SER A 214 -13.22 6.17 -10.59
C SER A 214 -13.90 6.30 -9.24
N TYR A 215 -14.86 5.43 -8.91
CA TYR A 215 -15.69 5.53 -7.71
C TYR A 215 -15.84 4.16 -7.05
N ASN A 216 -15.73 4.12 -5.73
CA ASN A 216 -15.79 2.90 -4.92
C ASN A 216 -17.13 2.72 -4.22
N LEU A 217 -17.33 1.59 -3.54
CA LEU A 217 -18.48 1.37 -2.67
C LEU A 217 -18.46 2.37 -1.50
N ASP A 218 -19.65 2.77 -1.08
CA ASP A 218 -19.83 3.55 0.15
C ASP A 218 -19.89 2.58 1.34
N GLU A 219 -18.83 2.59 2.14
CA GLU A 219 -18.71 1.78 3.36
C GLU A 219 -19.20 2.56 4.60
N HIS A 220 -19.79 3.76 4.41
CA HIS A 220 -20.29 4.64 5.48
C HIS A 220 -19.23 5.05 6.51
N LEU A 221 -17.95 5.00 6.13
CA LEU A 221 -16.82 5.39 6.96
C LEU A 221 -16.23 6.76 6.60
N GLY A 222 -16.67 7.35 5.51
CA GLY A 222 -16.19 8.64 5.01
C GLY A 222 -17.19 9.29 4.06
N ASP A 223 -16.89 10.49 3.63
CA ASP A 223 -17.73 11.31 2.76
C ASP A 223 -17.22 11.41 1.31
N ASN A 224 -16.06 10.82 1.03
CA ASN A 224 -15.46 10.78 -0.30
C ASN A 224 -15.14 9.33 -0.73
N HIS A 225 -15.72 8.91 -1.85
CA HIS A 225 -15.58 7.55 -2.38
C HIS A 225 -14.89 7.52 -3.75
N TYR A 226 -14.30 8.65 -4.20
CA TYR A 226 -13.50 8.68 -5.41
C TYR A 226 -12.14 8.04 -5.18
N ASN A 227 -11.77 7.15 -6.09
CA ASN A 227 -10.41 6.63 -6.14
C ASN A 227 -9.43 7.73 -6.58
N CYS A 228 -8.19 7.64 -6.15
CA CYS A 228 -7.16 8.52 -6.68
C CYS A 228 -7.00 8.30 -8.20
N PRO A 229 -6.63 9.32 -8.99
CA PRO A 229 -6.54 9.19 -10.46
C PRO A 229 -5.65 8.03 -10.92
N VAL A 230 -4.58 7.71 -10.18
CA VAL A 230 -3.71 6.59 -10.50
C VAL A 230 -4.48 5.27 -10.36
N VAL A 231 -5.20 5.05 -9.27
CA VAL A 231 -6.02 3.84 -9.09
C VAL A 231 -7.12 3.77 -10.14
N ALA A 232 -7.76 4.91 -10.42
CA ALA A 232 -8.91 4.96 -11.33
C ALA A 232 -8.57 4.62 -12.79
N TYR A 233 -7.39 5.04 -13.27
CA TYR A 233 -7.05 5.03 -14.70
C TYR A 233 -5.76 4.28 -15.05
N TYR A 234 -5.09 3.67 -14.09
CA TYR A 234 -3.82 2.97 -14.36
C TYR A 234 -3.93 1.81 -15.35
N PRO A 235 -5.07 1.11 -15.48
CA PRO A 235 -5.25 0.13 -16.53
C PRO A 235 -5.03 0.67 -17.96
N GLU A 236 -5.40 1.93 -18.25
CA GLU A 236 -5.10 2.58 -19.54
C GLU A 236 -3.60 2.79 -19.75
N VAL A 237 -2.88 3.15 -18.67
CA VAL A 237 -1.42 3.29 -18.71
C VAL A 237 -0.76 1.96 -19.03
N LEU A 238 -1.23 0.87 -18.43
CA LEU A 238 -0.74 -0.48 -18.72
C LEU A 238 -1.02 -0.89 -20.16
N ALA A 239 -2.25 -0.64 -20.66
CA ALA A 239 -2.63 -0.93 -22.03
C ALA A 239 -1.72 -0.24 -23.06
N GLY A 240 -1.28 0.99 -22.76
CA GLY A 240 -0.40 1.78 -23.64
C GLY A 240 1.10 1.49 -23.49
N ASN A 241 1.53 0.79 -22.43
CA ASN A 241 2.96 0.65 -22.11
C ASN A 241 3.45 -0.80 -21.93
N CYS A 242 2.54 -1.79 -21.87
CA CYS A 242 2.90 -3.20 -21.76
C CYS A 242 2.73 -3.91 -23.10
N PRO A 243 3.82 -4.11 -23.88
CA PRO A 243 3.74 -4.79 -25.18
C PRO A 243 3.18 -6.21 -25.09
N GLU A 244 3.33 -6.86 -23.95
CA GLU A 244 2.82 -8.21 -23.68
C GLU A 244 1.29 -8.31 -23.76
N LEU A 245 0.60 -7.18 -23.65
CA LEU A 245 -0.86 -7.11 -23.83
C LEU A 245 -1.29 -7.08 -25.30
N GLU A 246 -0.35 -6.93 -26.24
CA GLU A 246 -0.66 -6.98 -27.66
C GLU A 246 -1.13 -8.39 -28.05
N GLY A 247 -2.37 -8.47 -28.55
CA GLY A 247 -3.04 -9.75 -28.84
C GLY A 247 -3.69 -10.45 -27.66
N GLN A 248 -3.48 -9.96 -26.43
CA GLN A 248 -4.17 -10.44 -25.22
C GLN A 248 -5.51 -9.73 -25.04
N LYS A 249 -6.56 -10.45 -24.66
CA LYS A 249 -7.80 -9.80 -24.23
C LYS A 249 -7.59 -9.10 -22.89
N PHE A 250 -7.34 -7.80 -22.94
CA PHE A 250 -7.22 -6.97 -21.74
C PHE A 250 -8.51 -6.18 -21.53
N ILE A 251 -9.23 -6.49 -20.44
CA ILE A 251 -10.53 -5.92 -20.11
C ILE A 251 -10.30 -4.79 -19.11
N TYR A 252 -10.21 -3.56 -19.61
CA TYR A 252 -9.99 -2.35 -18.82
C TYR A 252 -11.09 -1.31 -18.99
N ASP A 253 -12.29 -1.79 -19.33
CA ASP A 253 -13.48 -0.96 -19.42
C ASP A 253 -13.74 -0.19 -18.10
N TYR A 254 -14.42 0.95 -18.22
CA TYR A 254 -14.86 1.73 -17.08
C TYR A 254 -16.03 1.04 -16.39
N VAL A 255 -15.83 0.54 -15.20
CA VAL A 255 -16.82 -0.20 -14.42
C VAL A 255 -16.94 0.37 -13.02
N GLY A 256 -18.14 0.66 -12.56
CA GLY A 256 -18.44 1.08 -11.19
C GLY A 256 -19.31 0.06 -10.48
N ILE A 257 -18.92 -0.34 -9.27
CA ILE A 257 -19.66 -1.30 -8.44
C ILE A 257 -20.59 -0.65 -7.42
N HIS A 258 -20.55 0.68 -7.28
CA HIS A 258 -21.32 1.44 -6.30
C HIS A 258 -22.83 1.50 -6.60
N ARG A 259 -23.25 1.14 -7.79
CA ARG A 259 -24.65 1.05 -8.23
C ARG A 259 -24.93 -0.34 -8.81
N PRO A 260 -25.42 -1.29 -7.98
CA PRO A 260 -25.54 -2.69 -8.40
C PRO A 260 -26.35 -2.92 -9.67
N LYS A 261 -27.46 -2.19 -9.86
CA LYS A 261 -28.29 -2.33 -11.08
C LYS A 261 -27.56 -1.85 -12.34
N ASP A 262 -26.90 -0.69 -12.27
CA ASP A 262 -26.13 -0.13 -13.38
C ASP A 262 -24.93 -1.02 -13.71
N PHE A 263 -24.28 -1.57 -12.67
CA PHE A 263 -23.18 -2.53 -12.80
C PHE A 263 -23.59 -3.78 -13.59
N VAL A 264 -24.70 -4.42 -13.19
CA VAL A 264 -25.20 -5.64 -13.87
C VAL A 264 -25.52 -5.35 -15.31
N HIS A 265 -26.23 -4.26 -15.58
CA HIS A 265 -26.59 -3.88 -16.95
C HIS A 265 -25.33 -3.64 -17.80
N LYS A 266 -24.37 -2.88 -17.28
CA LYS A 266 -23.12 -2.56 -17.99
C LYS A 266 -22.30 -3.82 -18.24
N MET A 267 -22.13 -4.70 -17.25
CA MET A 267 -21.39 -5.95 -17.43
C MET A 267 -22.06 -6.85 -18.48
N ALA A 268 -23.39 -6.99 -18.42
CA ALA A 268 -24.13 -7.89 -19.29
C ALA A 268 -24.28 -7.38 -20.74
N LYS A 269 -24.38 -6.07 -20.95
CA LYS A 269 -24.66 -5.48 -22.28
C LYS A 269 -23.43 -4.88 -22.95
N ASP A 270 -22.53 -4.26 -22.16
CA ASP A 270 -21.45 -3.46 -22.72
C ASP A 270 -20.08 -4.15 -22.60
N VAL A 271 -19.78 -4.81 -21.46
CA VAL A 271 -18.45 -5.33 -21.20
C VAL A 271 -18.30 -6.78 -21.63
N LEU A 272 -19.00 -7.71 -20.98
CA LEU A 272 -18.81 -9.14 -21.25
C LEU A 272 -19.05 -9.54 -22.72
N PRO A 273 -20.06 -9.01 -23.44
CA PRO A 273 -20.28 -9.38 -24.83
C PRO A 273 -19.15 -9.02 -25.81
N LYS A 274 -18.31 -8.03 -25.47
CA LYS A 274 -17.12 -7.68 -26.28
C LYS A 274 -16.07 -8.79 -26.28
N TYR A 275 -16.00 -9.55 -25.21
CA TYR A 275 -14.91 -10.50 -24.95
C TYR A 275 -15.38 -11.95 -24.90
N PHE A 276 -16.63 -12.19 -24.46
CA PHE A 276 -17.18 -13.50 -24.23
C PHE A 276 -18.62 -13.60 -24.74
N GLY A 277 -18.94 -14.68 -25.42
CA GLY A 277 -20.31 -14.98 -25.84
C GLY A 277 -21.07 -15.83 -24.82
N GLY A 278 -22.40 -15.86 -24.93
CA GLY A 278 -23.26 -16.83 -24.23
C GLY A 278 -23.43 -16.63 -22.73
N ILE A 279 -23.26 -15.38 -22.24
CA ILE A 279 -23.50 -15.01 -20.83
C ILE A 279 -24.79 -14.16 -20.83
N SER A 280 -25.83 -14.64 -20.14
CA SER A 280 -27.09 -13.93 -20.00
C SER A 280 -27.05 -12.88 -18.89
N GLU A 281 -27.90 -11.84 -19.02
CA GLU A 281 -28.04 -10.82 -17.98
C GLU A 281 -28.49 -11.43 -16.64
N LYS A 282 -29.25 -12.49 -16.63
CA LYS A 282 -29.68 -13.23 -15.45
C LYS A 282 -28.47 -13.88 -14.75
N GLU A 283 -27.57 -14.53 -15.49
CA GLU A 283 -26.34 -15.09 -14.94
C GLU A 283 -25.45 -14.00 -14.32
N VAL A 284 -25.34 -12.84 -14.99
CA VAL A 284 -24.58 -11.70 -14.45
C VAL A 284 -25.21 -11.17 -13.16
N GLN A 285 -26.55 -11.07 -13.10
CA GLN A 285 -27.27 -10.63 -11.90
C GLN A 285 -27.06 -11.59 -10.72
N GLU A 286 -27.17 -12.90 -10.97
CA GLU A 286 -26.96 -13.92 -9.95
C GLU A 286 -25.52 -13.92 -9.44
N ALA A 287 -24.55 -13.84 -10.34
CA ALA A 287 -23.13 -13.74 -10.01
C ALA A 287 -22.79 -12.44 -9.23
N ALA A 288 -23.36 -11.31 -9.64
CA ALA A 288 -23.18 -10.04 -8.98
C ALA A 288 -23.75 -10.05 -7.55
N ASN A 289 -24.96 -10.59 -7.36
CA ASN A 289 -25.55 -10.70 -6.03
C ASN A 289 -24.65 -11.53 -5.10
N ALA A 290 -24.10 -12.64 -5.58
CA ALA A 290 -23.16 -13.44 -4.80
C ALA A 290 -21.87 -12.69 -4.51
N ALA A 291 -21.34 -11.90 -5.47
CA ALA A 291 -20.12 -11.12 -5.31
C ALA A 291 -20.28 -9.99 -4.28
N TYR A 292 -21.42 -9.29 -4.27
CA TYR A 292 -21.71 -8.28 -3.25
C TYR A 292 -21.82 -8.92 -1.85
N ALA A 293 -22.54 -10.03 -1.74
CA ALA A 293 -22.67 -10.75 -0.47
C ALA A 293 -21.32 -11.25 0.07
N GLU A 294 -20.44 -11.75 -0.82
CA GLU A 294 -19.10 -12.19 -0.44
C GLU A 294 -18.22 -11.02 0.00
N TYR A 295 -18.33 -9.87 -0.70
CA TYR A 295 -17.61 -8.66 -0.31
C TYR A 295 -18.02 -8.17 1.07
N GLU A 296 -19.34 -8.10 1.35
CA GLU A 296 -19.88 -7.72 2.67
C GLU A 296 -19.42 -8.68 3.77
N ALA A 297 -19.39 -10.00 3.49
CA ALA A 297 -18.94 -10.99 4.46
C ALA A 297 -17.42 -10.92 4.73
N HIS A 298 -16.65 -10.42 3.78
CA HIS A 298 -15.20 -10.26 3.90
C HIS A 298 -14.83 -9.00 4.70
N MET A 299 -15.63 -7.93 4.60
CA MET A 299 -15.44 -6.67 5.32
C MET A 299 -15.85 -6.78 6.80
#